data_a75826730bfaf3d09b3f0026f7285837
#
_entry.id   a75826730bfaf3d09b3f0026f7285837
#
_cell.length_a   1.000
_cell.length_b   1.000
_cell.length_c   1.000
_cell.angle_alpha   90.00
_cell.angle_beta   90.00
_cell.angle_gamma   90.00
#
_symmetry.space_group_name_H-M   'P 1'
#
loop_
_entity.id
_entity.type
_entity.pdbx_description
1 polymer ?
#
loop_
_entity_poly.entity_id
_entity_poly.type
_entity_poly.pdbx_seq_one_letter_code
_entity_poly.pdbx_strand_id
1 'polypeptide(L)'
;MTGQIKTPYYIIHEDKLRRNLELISHVSEQSGAKIIMAFKANALWKTFGIIRDYCQASTASSLNEMRLSLEFLGNDVHAYCPVYTDTTIGEFVEGCSHIVFNSVAQYEKYRGFVDGYNSSNAAEKRVSCGLRVNPECSVIETDIYNPCKPGSRFGVTRDVLGDVLPEGLEGLHFHCLCESTSYDLEKVLAAFEERFGEFLPRLKWVNMGGGHLMTREGYDTDHLIDLLRRFRAKYPNLEVILEPGSAFTWRTGELIATVLDVVENQGVKTAIIDASFACHMPDCLEMPYKPAITEALAEPVHGKPTYRIGGNSCLSGDFIGDWSFDKPLAPGDVLTFEDMNHYTTVKTNMFNGIDHPSMVLLRSGGTVETLREFGYEDYRNRMD
;
A
#
# COMPACT_ATOMS: atom_id res chain seq x y z
N MET A 1 -18.05 16.95 25.90
CA MET A 1 -18.82 17.42 24.73
C MET A 1 -18.10 16.86 23.53
N THR A 2 -18.59 15.76 22.97
CA THR A 2 -18.11 15.23 21.69
C THR A 2 -18.67 16.16 20.62
N GLY A 3 -17.89 17.18 20.22
CA GLY A 3 -18.23 18.01 19.08
C GLY A 3 -18.40 17.10 17.87
N GLN A 4 -19.49 17.29 17.12
CA GLN A 4 -19.72 16.55 15.89
C GLN A 4 -18.58 16.91 14.92
N ILE A 5 -17.82 15.89 14.48
CA ILE A 5 -16.71 16.09 13.53
C ILE A 5 -17.34 16.53 12.21
N LYS A 6 -16.80 17.61 11.65
CA LYS A 6 -17.26 18.12 10.36
C LYS A 6 -16.77 17.19 9.24
N THR A 7 -17.68 16.79 8.36
CA THR A 7 -17.37 16.08 7.12
C THR A 7 -16.68 17.02 6.11
N PRO A 8 -15.90 16.50 5.15
CA PRO A 8 -15.52 15.09 5.05
C PRO A 8 -14.37 14.71 5.99
N TYR A 9 -14.34 13.47 6.45
CA TYR A 9 -13.20 12.94 7.22
C TYR A 9 -13.00 11.45 6.99
N TYR A 10 -11.74 11.02 7.05
CA TYR A 10 -11.41 9.60 7.18
C TYR A 10 -11.42 9.24 8.66
N ILE A 11 -12.05 8.12 9.00
CA ILE A 11 -12.00 7.55 10.35
C ILE A 11 -11.30 6.20 10.30
N ILE A 12 -10.30 6.04 11.18
CA ILE A 12 -9.56 4.81 11.35
C ILE A 12 -9.99 4.18 12.68
N HIS A 13 -10.24 2.87 12.69
CA HIS A 13 -10.65 2.13 13.86
C HIS A 13 -9.46 1.36 14.44
N GLU A 14 -9.05 1.71 15.65
CA GLU A 14 -7.90 1.07 16.32
C GLU A 14 -8.11 -0.43 16.54
N ASP A 15 -9.30 -0.87 16.92
CA ASP A 15 -9.61 -2.28 17.15
C ASP A 15 -9.53 -3.11 15.85
N LYS A 16 -10.00 -2.55 14.74
CA LYS A 16 -9.89 -3.19 13.41
C LYS A 16 -8.41 -3.26 12.98
N LEU A 17 -7.65 -2.18 13.20
CA LEU A 17 -6.23 -2.14 12.88
C LEU A 17 -5.45 -3.18 13.71
N ARG A 18 -5.65 -3.24 15.03
CA ARG A 18 -4.98 -4.23 15.90
C ARG A 18 -5.30 -5.66 15.48
N ARG A 19 -6.54 -5.98 15.12
CA ARG A 19 -6.93 -7.31 14.62
C ARG A 19 -6.14 -7.72 13.37
N ASN A 20 -5.95 -6.79 12.42
CA ASN A 20 -5.13 -7.06 11.24
C ASN A 20 -3.67 -7.30 11.62
N LEU A 21 -3.13 -6.49 12.53
CA LEU A 21 -1.75 -6.60 12.99
C LEU A 21 -1.50 -7.91 13.76
N GLU A 22 -2.44 -8.36 14.57
CA GLU A 22 -2.41 -9.66 15.28
C GLU A 22 -2.34 -10.82 14.27
N LEU A 23 -3.16 -10.78 13.21
CA LEU A 23 -3.13 -11.81 12.18
C LEU A 23 -1.81 -11.81 11.40
N ILE A 24 -1.30 -10.64 11.03
CA ILE A 24 0.00 -10.48 10.34
C ILE A 24 1.13 -11.02 11.22
N SER A 25 1.15 -10.67 12.51
CA SER A 25 2.12 -11.18 13.48
C SER A 25 2.05 -12.70 13.59
N HIS A 26 0.84 -13.26 13.70
CA HIS A 26 0.63 -14.71 13.72
C HIS A 26 1.21 -15.40 12.47
N VAL A 27 0.93 -14.87 11.27
CA VAL A 27 1.49 -15.42 10.02
C VAL A 27 3.02 -15.34 10.03
N SER A 28 3.59 -14.23 10.46
CA SER A 28 5.04 -14.05 10.58
C SER A 28 5.67 -15.07 11.53
N GLU A 29 5.12 -15.19 12.73
CA GLU A 29 5.61 -16.13 13.76
C GLU A 29 5.50 -17.60 13.31
N GLN A 30 4.36 -17.98 12.76
CA GLN A 30 4.11 -19.36 12.33
C GLN A 30 4.92 -19.75 11.10
N SER A 31 5.07 -18.87 10.14
CA SER A 31 5.86 -19.16 8.93
C SER A 31 7.37 -18.95 9.13
N GLY A 32 7.74 -18.09 10.09
CA GLY A 32 9.09 -17.59 10.30
C GLY A 32 9.56 -16.63 9.20
N ALA A 33 8.66 -16.15 8.32
CA ALA A 33 8.97 -15.10 7.37
C ALA A 33 8.88 -13.73 8.05
N LYS A 34 9.75 -12.83 7.69
CA LYS A 34 9.72 -11.42 8.11
C LYS A 34 8.65 -10.68 7.32
N ILE A 35 7.68 -10.09 7.99
CA ILE A 35 6.65 -9.28 7.33
C ILE A 35 6.87 -7.82 7.69
N ILE A 36 7.02 -6.96 6.68
CA ILE A 36 7.29 -5.54 6.84
C ILE A 36 6.20 -4.69 6.18
N MET A 37 5.95 -3.49 6.72
CA MET A 37 4.87 -2.62 6.25
C MET A 37 5.28 -1.81 5.03
N ALA A 38 4.46 -1.84 3.96
CA ALA A 38 4.68 -1.00 2.78
C ALA A 38 3.98 0.36 2.91
N PHE A 39 4.75 1.44 3.04
CA PHE A 39 4.23 2.80 3.25
C PHE A 39 3.44 3.36 2.06
N LYS A 40 3.72 2.89 0.86
CA LYS A 40 2.95 3.27 -0.34
C LYS A 40 1.44 3.02 -0.21
N ALA A 41 1.03 2.08 0.65
CA ALA A 41 -0.38 1.78 0.89
C ALA A 41 -0.97 2.60 2.04
N ASN A 42 -0.18 2.92 3.07
CA ASN A 42 -0.60 3.73 4.20
C ASN A 42 0.61 4.39 4.87
N ALA A 43 0.52 5.70 5.12
CA ALA A 43 1.56 6.50 5.75
C ALA A 43 0.99 7.41 6.85
N LEU A 44 -0.08 7.00 7.51
CA LEU A 44 -0.70 7.74 8.63
C LEU A 44 0.14 7.59 9.90
N TRP A 45 1.25 8.30 9.96
CA TRP A 45 2.28 8.15 10.97
C TRP A 45 1.81 8.28 12.42
N LYS A 46 0.72 8.99 12.69
CA LYS A 46 0.13 9.05 14.04
C LYS A 46 -0.51 7.72 14.49
N THR A 47 -0.74 6.79 13.56
CA THR A 47 -1.16 5.42 13.89
C THR A 47 0.03 4.47 14.06
N PHE A 48 1.24 4.89 13.73
CA PHE A 48 2.43 4.02 13.79
C PHE A 48 2.78 3.58 15.21
N GLY A 49 2.37 4.34 16.24
CA GLY A 49 2.49 3.86 17.63
C GLY A 49 1.76 2.53 17.87
N ILE A 50 0.59 2.34 17.22
CA ILE A 50 -0.17 1.09 17.29
C ILE A 50 0.52 -0.01 16.47
N ILE A 51 0.98 0.34 15.26
CA ILE A 51 1.63 -0.61 14.34
C ILE A 51 2.95 -1.12 14.92
N ARG A 52 3.72 -0.25 15.58
CA ARG A 52 5.02 -0.55 16.18
C ARG A 52 4.96 -1.61 17.30
N ASP A 53 3.80 -1.79 17.94
CA ASP A 53 3.59 -2.88 18.91
C ASP A 53 3.73 -4.27 18.25
N TYR A 54 3.59 -4.37 16.91
CA TYR A 54 3.58 -5.62 16.15
C TYR A 54 4.66 -5.68 15.06
N CYS A 55 4.95 -4.56 14.42
CA CYS A 55 5.89 -4.47 13.30
C CYS A 55 6.69 -3.17 13.38
N GLN A 56 8.03 -3.28 13.39
CA GLN A 56 8.94 -2.13 13.45
C GLN A 56 9.80 -2.00 12.17
N ALA A 57 9.47 -2.75 11.14
CA ALA A 57 10.15 -2.74 9.85
C ALA A 57 9.23 -2.25 8.73
N SER A 58 9.80 -1.57 7.75
CA SER A 58 9.05 -1.03 6.62
C SER A 58 9.76 -1.20 5.30
N THR A 59 8.99 -1.08 4.20
CA THR A 59 9.56 -0.81 2.88
C THR A 59 9.20 0.61 2.45
N ALA A 60 10.20 1.34 1.98
CA ALA A 60 10.11 2.72 1.54
C ALA A 60 10.42 2.84 0.05
N SER A 61 9.54 3.55 -0.67
CA SER A 61 9.66 3.80 -2.11
C SER A 61 10.19 5.20 -2.44
N SER A 62 10.53 5.97 -1.42
CA SER A 62 11.12 7.32 -1.53
C SER A 62 11.90 7.68 -0.27
N LEU A 63 12.76 8.72 -0.36
CA LEU A 63 13.43 9.27 0.83
C LEU A 63 12.45 9.74 1.89
N ASN A 64 11.32 10.31 1.50
CA ASN A 64 10.34 10.80 2.46
C ASN A 64 9.67 9.66 3.23
N GLU A 65 9.37 8.53 2.57
CA GLU A 65 8.87 7.34 3.26
C GLU A 65 9.93 6.76 4.20
N MET A 66 11.21 6.71 3.78
CA MET A 66 12.30 6.27 4.63
C MET A 66 12.46 7.15 5.88
N ARG A 67 12.51 8.48 5.70
CA ARG A 67 12.58 9.44 6.81
C ARG A 67 11.41 9.28 7.78
N LEU A 68 10.20 9.10 7.23
CA LEU A 68 9.00 8.89 8.03
C LEU A 68 9.09 7.60 8.88
N SER A 69 9.66 6.54 8.32
CA SER A 69 9.91 5.30 9.06
C SER A 69 10.90 5.50 10.19
N LEU A 70 12.05 6.11 9.89
CA LEU A 70 13.12 6.37 10.87
C LEU A 70 12.62 7.24 12.04
N GLU A 71 11.72 8.18 11.76
CA GLU A 71 11.20 9.09 12.78
C GLU A 71 10.10 8.45 13.65
N PHE A 72 9.21 7.63 13.08
CA PHE A 72 7.98 7.23 13.77
C PHE A 72 7.75 5.73 13.91
N LEU A 73 8.35 4.88 13.05
CA LEU A 73 8.10 3.43 13.09
C LEU A 73 9.31 2.64 13.62
N GLY A 74 10.44 2.74 12.94
CA GLY A 74 11.65 2.00 13.28
C GLY A 74 12.76 2.19 12.26
N ASN A 75 13.93 1.64 12.56
CA ASN A 75 15.15 1.81 11.75
C ASN A 75 15.45 0.62 10.82
N ASP A 76 14.58 -0.39 10.78
CA ASP A 76 14.70 -1.50 9.85
C ASP A 76 13.92 -1.17 8.57
N VAL A 77 14.55 -0.40 7.69
CA VAL A 77 13.94 0.11 6.46
C VAL A 77 14.53 -0.60 5.26
N HIS A 78 13.67 -1.20 4.46
CA HIS A 78 14.00 -1.76 3.16
C HIS A 78 13.67 -0.73 2.08
N ALA A 79 14.67 -0.26 1.35
CA ALA A 79 14.46 0.73 0.29
C ALA A 79 14.33 0.06 -1.07
N TYR A 80 13.25 0.36 -1.79
CA TYR A 80 13.12 0.06 -3.20
C TYR A 80 12.51 1.24 -3.95
N CYS A 81 13.29 1.81 -4.88
CA CYS A 81 12.82 2.81 -5.82
C CYS A 81 13.07 2.33 -7.25
N PRO A 82 12.21 2.70 -8.24
CA PRO A 82 12.48 2.40 -9.65
C PRO A 82 13.82 2.97 -10.13
N VAL A 83 14.26 4.08 -9.54
CA VAL A 83 15.53 4.75 -9.84
C VAL A 83 16.05 5.48 -8.60
N TYR A 84 17.35 5.33 -8.34
CA TYR A 84 18.12 6.17 -7.40
C TYR A 84 18.90 7.22 -8.18
N THR A 85 19.18 8.35 -7.54
CA THR A 85 19.96 9.45 -8.14
C THR A 85 21.23 9.71 -7.34
N ASP A 86 22.21 10.37 -7.96
CA ASP A 86 23.47 10.70 -7.30
C ASP A 86 23.26 11.64 -6.09
N THR A 87 22.15 12.38 -6.07
CA THR A 87 21.79 13.28 -4.97
C THR A 87 21.05 12.58 -3.82
N THR A 88 20.50 11.40 -4.03
CA THR A 88 19.65 10.71 -3.05
C THR A 88 20.25 9.43 -2.49
N ILE A 89 21.15 8.79 -3.25
CA ILE A 89 21.69 7.47 -2.88
C ILE A 89 22.40 7.47 -1.53
N GLY A 90 23.12 8.55 -1.20
CA GLY A 90 23.85 8.68 0.06
C GLY A 90 22.92 8.55 1.27
N GLU A 91 21.85 9.33 1.27
CA GLU A 91 20.88 9.30 2.38
C GLU A 91 20.15 7.96 2.47
N PHE A 92 19.81 7.32 1.32
CA PHE A 92 19.24 5.97 1.35
C PHE A 92 20.17 4.96 2.00
N VAL A 93 21.45 4.98 1.66
CA VAL A 93 22.46 4.07 2.23
C VAL A 93 22.66 4.32 3.74
N GLU A 94 22.58 5.56 4.19
CA GLU A 94 22.70 5.89 5.61
C GLU A 94 21.46 5.49 6.43
N GLY A 95 20.28 5.44 5.80
CA GLY A 95 19.00 5.25 6.49
C GLY A 95 18.34 3.89 6.33
N CYS A 96 18.79 3.02 5.42
CA CYS A 96 18.17 1.70 5.21
C CYS A 96 19.06 0.54 5.68
N SER A 97 18.41 -0.58 6.01
CA SER A 97 19.09 -1.87 6.27
C SER A 97 19.26 -2.68 5.00
N HIS A 98 18.33 -2.52 4.05
CA HIS A 98 18.33 -3.20 2.75
C HIS A 98 18.07 -2.18 1.64
N ILE A 99 18.82 -2.28 0.55
CA ILE A 99 18.60 -1.48 -0.65
C ILE A 99 18.45 -2.39 -1.87
N VAL A 100 17.36 -2.22 -2.59
CA VAL A 100 17.01 -3.02 -3.77
C VAL A 100 17.11 -2.18 -5.01
N PHE A 101 17.96 -2.58 -5.95
CA PHE A 101 18.13 -1.91 -7.23
C PHE A 101 17.22 -2.51 -8.29
N ASN A 102 16.72 -1.66 -9.18
CA ASN A 102 15.77 -2.06 -10.22
C ASN A 102 16.47 -2.63 -11.48
N SER A 103 17.75 -2.40 -11.65
CA SER A 103 18.54 -2.90 -12.78
C SER A 103 19.99 -3.18 -12.37
N VAL A 104 20.66 -4.04 -13.12
CA VAL A 104 22.09 -4.32 -12.96
C VAL A 104 22.90 -3.04 -13.13
N ALA A 105 22.56 -2.19 -14.10
CA ALA A 105 23.27 -0.94 -14.34
C ALA A 105 23.21 0.02 -13.15
N GLN A 106 22.07 0.11 -12.46
CA GLN A 106 21.98 0.92 -11.23
C GLN A 106 22.81 0.32 -10.11
N TYR A 107 22.74 -1.00 -9.92
CA TYR A 107 23.57 -1.69 -8.93
C TYR A 107 25.06 -1.42 -9.17
N GLU A 108 25.55 -1.64 -10.38
CA GLU A 108 26.97 -1.41 -10.72
C GLU A 108 27.39 0.06 -10.55
N LYS A 109 26.50 0.99 -10.84
CA LYS A 109 26.75 2.43 -10.62
C LYS A 109 26.96 2.76 -9.15
N TYR A 110 26.18 2.16 -8.25
CA TYR A 110 26.14 2.58 -6.84
C TYR A 110 26.77 1.58 -5.86
N ARG A 111 27.14 0.35 -6.29
CA ARG A 111 27.72 -0.64 -5.38
C ARG A 111 28.97 -0.15 -4.66
N GLY A 112 29.86 0.55 -5.36
CA GLY A 112 31.07 1.10 -4.75
C GLY A 112 30.80 2.11 -3.64
N PHE A 113 29.68 2.83 -3.72
CA PHE A 113 29.23 3.73 -2.67
C PHE A 113 28.76 2.96 -1.44
N VAL A 114 27.94 1.91 -1.64
CA VAL A 114 27.48 1.03 -0.55
C VAL A 114 28.66 0.28 0.09
N ASP A 115 29.59 -0.23 -0.69
CA ASP A 115 30.78 -0.94 -0.21
C ASP A 115 31.66 -0.01 0.64
N GLY A 116 31.84 1.24 0.21
CA GLY A 116 32.56 2.28 0.97
C GLY A 116 31.89 2.57 2.32
N TYR A 117 30.57 2.73 2.32
CA TYR A 117 29.80 2.92 3.54
C TYR A 117 29.92 1.71 4.48
N ASN A 118 29.71 0.50 3.96
CA ASN A 118 29.80 -0.75 4.72
C ASN A 118 31.19 -1.01 5.32
N SER A 119 32.25 -0.58 4.63
CA SER A 119 33.63 -0.74 5.10
C SER A 119 33.99 0.26 6.21
N SER A 120 33.26 1.38 6.27
CA SER A 120 33.50 2.47 7.23
C SER A 120 32.62 2.38 8.47
N ASN A 121 31.66 1.46 8.53
CA ASN A 121 30.69 1.34 9.60
C ASN A 121 30.74 -0.04 10.27
N ALA A 122 30.22 -0.10 11.51
CA ALA A 122 30.09 -1.34 12.26
C ALA A 122 29.11 -2.31 11.57
N ALA A 123 29.27 -3.62 11.85
CA ALA A 123 28.54 -4.68 11.14
C ALA A 123 27.01 -4.53 11.23
N GLU A 124 26.49 -4.03 12.35
CA GLU A 124 25.05 -3.79 12.58
C GLU A 124 24.46 -2.63 11.78
N LYS A 125 25.32 -1.78 11.20
CA LYS A 125 24.93 -0.65 10.33
C LYS A 125 25.11 -0.95 8.85
N ARG A 126 25.51 -2.18 8.50
CA ARG A 126 25.73 -2.53 7.10
C ARG A 126 24.43 -2.61 6.33
N VAL A 127 24.47 -2.10 5.12
CA VAL A 127 23.37 -2.16 4.16
C VAL A 127 23.52 -3.37 3.26
N SER A 128 22.47 -4.19 3.18
CA SER A 128 22.41 -5.36 2.31
C SER A 128 21.85 -4.99 0.94
N CYS A 129 22.57 -5.34 -0.12
CA CYS A 129 22.17 -5.05 -1.50
C CYS A 129 21.34 -6.19 -2.10
N GLY A 130 20.26 -5.82 -2.79
CA GLY A 130 19.47 -6.72 -3.60
C GLY A 130 19.16 -6.22 -4.99
N LEU A 131 18.67 -7.12 -5.81
CA LEU A 131 18.21 -6.82 -7.16
C LEU A 131 16.74 -7.21 -7.30
N ARG A 132 15.92 -6.30 -7.81
CA ARG A 132 14.56 -6.65 -8.21
C ARG A 132 14.61 -7.45 -9.50
N VAL A 133 13.98 -8.61 -9.50
CA VAL A 133 13.86 -9.49 -10.66
C VAL A 133 12.41 -9.62 -11.09
N ASN A 134 12.21 -9.87 -12.37
CA ASN A 134 10.89 -10.08 -12.96
C ASN A 134 10.78 -11.56 -13.38
N PRO A 135 9.97 -12.39 -12.68
CA PRO A 135 9.77 -13.78 -13.06
C PRO A 135 8.87 -13.95 -14.30
N GLU A 136 8.43 -12.85 -14.91
CA GLU A 136 7.55 -12.84 -16.10
C GLU A 136 6.27 -13.68 -15.90
N CYS A 137 5.81 -13.72 -14.66
CA CYS A 137 4.60 -14.39 -14.22
C CYS A 137 3.80 -13.47 -13.32
N SER A 138 2.55 -13.21 -13.66
CA SER A 138 1.60 -12.48 -12.84
C SER A 138 0.21 -13.05 -13.04
N VAL A 139 -0.57 -13.01 -11.98
CA VAL A 139 -2.01 -13.39 -11.95
C VAL A 139 -2.92 -12.16 -12.07
N ILE A 140 -2.35 -10.97 -12.25
CA ILE A 140 -3.08 -9.71 -12.27
C ILE A 140 -3.59 -9.45 -13.69
N GLU A 141 -4.91 -9.34 -13.83
CA GLU A 141 -5.57 -9.10 -15.10
C GLU A 141 -5.50 -7.63 -15.53
N THR A 142 -5.53 -6.70 -14.58
CA THR A 142 -5.53 -5.25 -14.84
C THR A 142 -4.13 -4.77 -15.15
N ASP A 143 -3.90 -4.36 -16.39
CA ASP A 143 -2.58 -3.99 -16.94
C ASP A 143 -1.80 -2.96 -16.15
N ILE A 144 -2.48 -1.94 -15.60
CA ILE A 144 -1.83 -0.87 -14.82
C ILE A 144 -1.20 -1.38 -13.52
N TYR A 145 -1.70 -2.50 -12.99
CA TYR A 145 -1.21 -3.13 -11.75
C TYR A 145 -0.37 -4.38 -12.00
N ASN A 146 -0.18 -4.78 -13.28
CA ASN A 146 0.64 -5.94 -13.62
C ASN A 146 2.12 -5.54 -13.82
N PRO A 147 3.00 -5.78 -12.83
CA PRO A 147 4.40 -5.40 -12.90
C PRO A 147 5.25 -6.36 -13.75
N CYS A 148 4.67 -7.48 -14.21
CA CYS A 148 5.39 -8.52 -14.95
C CYS A 148 5.02 -8.56 -16.44
N LYS A 149 4.15 -7.65 -16.92
CA LYS A 149 3.76 -7.61 -18.33
C LYS A 149 4.95 -7.24 -19.24
N PRO A 150 4.93 -7.63 -20.51
CA PRO A 150 5.92 -7.20 -21.49
C PRO A 150 6.07 -5.67 -21.51
N GLY A 151 7.32 -5.18 -21.51
CA GLY A 151 7.61 -3.75 -21.44
C GLY A 151 7.51 -3.13 -20.02
N SER A 152 7.32 -3.93 -18.99
CA SER A 152 7.39 -3.43 -17.61
C SER A 152 8.75 -2.82 -17.31
N ARG A 153 8.73 -1.65 -16.63
CA ARG A 153 9.96 -0.99 -16.16
C ARG A 153 10.52 -1.59 -14.86
N PHE A 154 9.87 -2.62 -14.30
CA PHE A 154 10.18 -3.15 -12.98
C PHE A 154 10.91 -4.49 -13.03
N GLY A 155 12.13 -4.48 -12.49
CA GLY A 155 12.92 -5.68 -12.30
C GLY A 155 13.60 -6.21 -13.56
N VAL A 156 14.59 -7.03 -13.34
CA VAL A 156 15.44 -7.64 -14.38
C VAL A 156 14.88 -9.02 -14.72
N THR A 157 14.64 -9.30 -16.00
CA THR A 157 14.26 -10.65 -16.47
C THR A 157 15.46 -11.58 -16.44
N ARG A 158 15.21 -12.90 -16.45
CA ARG A 158 16.28 -13.90 -16.45
C ARG A 158 17.23 -13.75 -17.65
N ASP A 159 16.68 -13.46 -18.83
CA ASP A 159 17.46 -13.30 -20.06
C ASP A 159 18.40 -12.08 -20.00
N VAL A 160 17.98 -11.01 -19.35
CA VAL A 160 18.79 -9.80 -19.17
C VAL A 160 19.84 -9.98 -18.06
N LEU A 161 19.51 -10.72 -16.98
CA LEU A 161 20.44 -10.99 -15.90
C LEU A 161 21.58 -11.94 -16.33
N GLY A 162 21.26 -12.91 -17.18
CA GLY A 162 22.21 -13.95 -17.59
C GLY A 162 22.46 -14.98 -16.49
N ASP A 163 23.54 -15.73 -16.59
CA ASP A 163 23.85 -16.89 -15.74
C ASP A 163 24.66 -16.54 -14.48
N VAL A 164 25.04 -15.28 -14.30
CA VAL A 164 25.90 -14.85 -13.20
C VAL A 164 25.28 -13.65 -12.49
N LEU A 165 25.06 -13.79 -11.20
CA LEU A 165 24.71 -12.65 -10.36
C LEU A 165 25.88 -11.67 -10.26
N PRO A 166 25.63 -10.35 -10.31
CA PRO A 166 26.63 -9.35 -9.95
C PRO A 166 27.23 -9.63 -8.56
N GLU A 167 28.54 -9.44 -8.46
CA GLU A 167 29.27 -9.64 -7.21
C GLU A 167 28.77 -8.69 -6.11
N GLY A 168 28.62 -9.18 -4.87
CA GLY A 168 28.19 -8.41 -3.71
C GLY A 168 26.68 -8.33 -3.54
N LEU A 169 25.85 -8.87 -4.46
CA LEU A 169 24.42 -9.02 -4.23
C LEU A 169 24.15 -10.08 -3.16
N GLU A 170 23.32 -9.71 -2.19
CA GLU A 170 22.95 -10.54 -1.05
C GLU A 170 21.50 -11.05 -1.11
N GLY A 171 20.66 -10.43 -1.95
CA GLY A 171 19.27 -10.83 -2.05
C GLY A 171 18.62 -10.58 -3.42
N LEU A 172 17.50 -11.25 -3.62
CA LEU A 172 16.58 -10.99 -4.73
C LEU A 172 15.23 -10.54 -4.21
N HIS A 173 14.60 -9.63 -4.95
CA HIS A 173 13.27 -9.12 -4.68
C HIS A 173 12.39 -9.30 -5.92
N PHE A 174 11.20 -9.86 -5.75
CA PHE A 174 10.16 -9.80 -6.77
C PHE A 174 8.86 -9.25 -6.18
N HIS A 175 8.07 -8.57 -7.00
CA HIS A 175 6.76 -8.05 -6.60
C HIS A 175 5.81 -8.19 -7.79
N CYS A 176 4.95 -9.20 -7.75
CA CYS A 176 4.13 -9.67 -8.88
C CYS A 176 2.64 -9.81 -8.52
N LEU A 177 2.27 -9.48 -7.29
CA LEU A 177 0.94 -9.66 -6.74
C LEU A 177 0.29 -8.30 -6.42
N CYS A 178 -1.04 -8.26 -6.51
CA CYS A 178 -1.88 -7.15 -6.06
C CYS A 178 -3.19 -7.72 -5.52
N GLU A 179 -3.46 -7.54 -4.23
CA GLU A 179 -4.64 -8.06 -3.53
C GLU A 179 -4.93 -9.56 -3.80
N SER A 180 -3.86 -10.32 -3.91
CA SER A 180 -3.86 -11.71 -4.36
C SER A 180 -3.96 -12.70 -3.20
N THR A 181 -4.22 -13.96 -3.54
CA THR A 181 -4.32 -15.08 -2.60
C THR A 181 -2.98 -15.77 -2.37
N SER A 182 -2.93 -16.68 -1.38
CA SER A 182 -1.77 -17.55 -1.14
C SER A 182 -1.49 -18.51 -2.30
N TYR A 183 -2.54 -18.94 -3.01
CA TYR A 183 -2.43 -19.79 -4.20
C TYR A 183 -1.85 -19.05 -5.40
N ASP A 184 -2.09 -17.74 -5.49
CA ASP A 184 -1.46 -16.88 -6.51
C ASP A 184 0.03 -16.70 -6.23
N LEU A 185 0.40 -16.55 -4.94
CA LEU A 185 1.81 -16.57 -4.54
C LEU A 185 2.47 -17.89 -4.93
N GLU A 186 1.83 -19.03 -4.71
CA GLU A 186 2.40 -20.35 -5.05
C GLU A 186 2.74 -20.45 -6.54
N LYS A 187 1.85 -19.96 -7.42
CA LYS A 187 2.12 -19.92 -8.87
C LYS A 187 3.30 -19.02 -9.24
N VAL A 188 3.33 -17.79 -8.68
CA VAL A 188 4.40 -16.83 -8.95
C VAL A 188 5.73 -17.33 -8.38
N LEU A 189 5.71 -17.95 -7.19
CA LEU A 189 6.88 -18.50 -6.54
C LEU A 189 7.47 -19.66 -7.35
N ALA A 190 6.66 -20.52 -7.94
CA ALA A 190 7.10 -21.59 -8.83
C ALA A 190 7.82 -21.02 -10.07
N ALA A 191 7.28 -19.99 -10.71
CA ALA A 191 7.94 -19.32 -11.84
C ALA A 191 9.24 -18.60 -11.42
N PHE A 192 9.25 -18.00 -10.23
CA PHE A 192 10.47 -17.39 -9.68
C PHE A 192 11.55 -18.44 -9.44
N GLU A 193 11.21 -19.58 -8.83
CA GLU A 193 12.16 -20.67 -8.60
C GLU A 193 12.68 -21.29 -9.90
N GLU A 194 11.82 -21.46 -10.90
CA GLU A 194 12.23 -21.97 -12.23
C GLU A 194 13.28 -21.07 -12.88
N ARG A 195 13.12 -19.75 -12.80
CA ARG A 195 13.97 -18.77 -13.48
C ARG A 195 15.21 -18.36 -12.67
N PHE A 196 15.09 -18.27 -11.36
CA PHE A 196 16.11 -17.69 -10.47
C PHE A 196 16.57 -18.63 -9.35
N GLY A 197 15.99 -19.83 -9.26
CA GLY A 197 16.27 -20.78 -8.17
C GLY A 197 17.74 -21.18 -8.03
N GLU A 198 18.50 -21.23 -9.12
CA GLU A 198 19.93 -21.56 -9.10
C GLU A 198 20.79 -20.54 -8.32
N PHE A 199 20.31 -19.30 -8.18
CA PHE A 199 21.01 -18.25 -7.44
C PHE A 199 20.76 -18.32 -5.93
N LEU A 200 19.62 -18.86 -5.50
CA LEU A 200 19.14 -18.80 -4.12
C LEU A 200 20.12 -19.38 -3.10
N PRO A 201 20.85 -20.49 -3.35
CA PRO A 201 21.82 -21.02 -2.38
C PRO A 201 22.99 -20.09 -2.02
N ARG A 202 23.23 -19.05 -2.83
CA ARG A 202 24.30 -18.05 -2.62
C ARG A 202 23.83 -16.78 -1.95
N LEU A 203 22.51 -16.62 -1.76
CA LEU A 203 21.91 -15.42 -1.24
C LEU A 203 21.65 -15.53 0.27
N LYS A 204 21.44 -14.39 0.91
CA LYS A 204 21.08 -14.29 2.32
C LYS A 204 19.57 -14.12 2.53
N TRP A 205 18.90 -13.52 1.56
CA TRP A 205 17.47 -13.23 1.66
C TRP A 205 16.75 -13.24 0.31
N VAL A 206 15.44 -13.49 0.38
CA VAL A 206 14.49 -13.30 -0.73
C VAL A 206 13.32 -12.47 -0.22
N ASN A 207 13.04 -11.37 -0.92
CA ASN A 207 11.88 -10.54 -0.68
C ASN A 207 10.82 -10.84 -1.76
N MET A 208 9.69 -11.37 -1.34
CA MET A 208 8.59 -11.76 -2.22
C MET A 208 7.61 -10.62 -2.52
N GLY A 209 7.96 -9.40 -2.09
CA GLY A 209 7.17 -8.19 -2.33
C GLY A 209 5.85 -8.14 -1.57
N GLY A 210 4.96 -7.29 -2.04
CA GLY A 210 3.62 -7.09 -1.49
C GLY A 210 2.52 -7.76 -2.31
N GLY A 211 1.27 -7.35 -2.04
CA GLY A 211 0.08 -7.87 -2.69
C GLY A 211 -0.54 -9.07 -1.99
N HIS A 212 0.03 -9.52 -0.87
CA HIS A 212 -0.50 -10.58 0.00
C HIS A 212 -1.62 -10.02 0.87
N LEU A 213 -2.87 -10.22 0.50
CA LEU A 213 -4.02 -9.66 1.22
C LEU A 213 -4.54 -10.64 2.30
N MET A 214 -3.65 -11.03 3.19
CA MET A 214 -3.90 -12.08 4.20
C MET A 214 -4.97 -11.72 5.23
N THR A 215 -5.31 -10.45 5.37
CA THR A 215 -6.35 -9.97 6.30
C THR A 215 -7.74 -9.86 5.65
N ARG A 216 -7.85 -10.16 4.34
CA ARG A 216 -9.13 -10.25 3.66
C ARG A 216 -9.88 -11.50 4.11
N GLU A 217 -11.18 -11.36 4.36
CA GLU A 217 -12.05 -12.48 4.68
C GLU A 217 -11.97 -13.59 3.59
N GLY A 218 -11.87 -14.84 4.03
CA GLY A 218 -11.72 -16.00 3.14
C GLY A 218 -10.33 -16.22 2.57
N TYR A 219 -9.32 -15.42 2.98
CA TYR A 219 -7.94 -15.71 2.62
C TYR A 219 -7.42 -16.93 3.40
N ASP A 220 -6.78 -17.87 2.70
CA ASP A 220 -6.21 -19.08 3.29
C ASP A 220 -4.83 -18.80 3.89
N THR A 221 -4.83 -18.41 5.18
CA THR A 221 -3.59 -18.11 5.93
C THR A 221 -2.79 -19.36 6.27
N ASP A 222 -3.47 -20.50 6.48
CA ASP A 222 -2.78 -21.77 6.77
C ASP A 222 -1.99 -22.24 5.54
N HIS A 223 -2.58 -22.11 4.34
CA HIS A 223 -1.86 -22.38 3.10
C HIS A 223 -0.67 -21.45 2.91
N LEU A 224 -0.80 -20.15 3.22
CA LEU A 224 0.34 -19.21 3.16
C LEU A 224 1.46 -19.63 4.10
N ILE A 225 1.13 -19.95 5.35
CA ILE A 225 2.11 -20.39 6.36
C ILE A 225 2.83 -21.66 5.90
N ASP A 226 2.10 -22.63 5.39
CA ASP A 226 2.67 -23.88 4.91
C ASP A 226 3.57 -23.68 3.68
N LEU A 227 3.14 -22.86 2.73
CA LEU A 227 3.92 -22.49 1.54
C LEU A 227 5.27 -21.85 1.93
N LEU A 228 5.23 -20.88 2.84
CA LEU A 228 6.44 -20.20 3.31
C LEU A 228 7.35 -21.13 4.11
N ARG A 229 6.80 -22.02 4.94
CA ARG A 229 7.58 -23.06 5.65
C ARG A 229 8.25 -24.02 4.69
N ARG A 230 7.54 -24.50 3.66
CA ARG A 230 8.12 -25.38 2.61
C ARG A 230 9.25 -24.70 1.88
N PHE A 231 9.09 -23.44 1.49
CA PHE A 231 10.13 -22.66 0.81
C PHE A 231 11.36 -22.47 1.72
N ARG A 232 11.17 -22.08 2.99
CA ARG A 232 12.27 -21.94 3.96
C ARG A 232 12.98 -23.25 4.26
N ALA A 233 12.25 -24.36 4.31
CA ALA A 233 12.87 -25.69 4.49
C ALA A 233 13.74 -26.09 3.29
N LYS A 234 13.36 -25.69 2.08
CA LYS A 234 14.14 -25.90 0.84
C LYS A 234 15.38 -25.02 0.80
N TYR A 235 15.30 -23.78 1.35
CA TYR A 235 16.39 -22.80 1.35
C TYR A 235 16.67 -22.30 2.78
N PRO A 236 17.27 -23.13 3.66
CA PRO A 236 17.34 -22.86 5.10
C PRO A 236 18.23 -21.66 5.47
N ASN A 237 19.09 -21.22 4.58
CA ASN A 237 19.99 -20.07 4.80
C ASN A 237 19.35 -18.72 4.37
N LEU A 238 18.16 -18.75 3.75
CA LEU A 238 17.50 -17.54 3.28
C LEU A 238 16.55 -16.98 4.34
N GLU A 239 16.68 -15.70 4.63
CA GLU A 239 15.59 -14.92 5.21
C GLU A 239 14.51 -14.69 4.13
N VAL A 240 13.26 -14.99 4.47
CA VAL A 240 12.11 -14.73 3.60
C VAL A 240 11.38 -13.49 4.09
N ILE A 241 11.15 -12.54 3.19
CA ILE A 241 10.55 -11.24 3.50
C ILE A 241 9.30 -11.04 2.66
N LEU A 242 8.23 -10.53 3.26
CA LEU A 242 7.01 -10.08 2.60
C LEU A 242 6.77 -8.60 2.90
N GLU A 243 6.24 -7.85 1.92
CA GLU A 243 5.97 -6.41 2.01
C GLU A 243 4.49 -6.07 1.76
N PRO A 244 3.53 -6.68 2.47
CA PRO A 244 2.13 -6.32 2.30
C PRO A 244 1.90 -4.85 2.69
N GLY A 245 1.06 -4.18 1.93
CA GLY A 245 0.62 -2.82 2.24
C GLY A 245 -0.83 -2.82 2.70
N SER A 246 -1.77 -3.10 1.77
CA SER A 246 -3.21 -3.12 2.04
C SER A 246 -3.59 -4.00 3.22
N ALA A 247 -2.91 -5.15 3.41
CA ALA A 247 -3.23 -6.08 4.49
C ALA A 247 -3.14 -5.45 5.89
N PHE A 248 -2.24 -4.49 6.11
CA PHE A 248 -2.14 -3.81 7.41
C PHE A 248 -3.40 -3.01 7.73
N THR A 249 -3.97 -2.35 6.73
CA THR A 249 -5.07 -1.39 6.92
C THR A 249 -6.36 -1.77 6.18
N TRP A 250 -6.48 -3.01 5.74
CA TRP A 250 -7.66 -3.55 5.07
C TRP A 250 -8.89 -3.46 5.96
N ARG A 251 -9.93 -2.76 5.48
CA ARG A 251 -11.21 -2.53 6.18
C ARG A 251 -11.05 -1.95 7.59
N THR A 252 -10.02 -1.12 7.80
CA THR A 252 -9.78 -0.48 9.09
C THR A 252 -10.26 0.97 9.14
N GLY A 253 -10.78 1.51 8.06
CA GLY A 253 -11.27 2.88 8.05
C GLY A 253 -12.21 3.19 6.90
N GLU A 254 -13.03 4.20 7.10
CA GLU A 254 -14.04 4.70 6.19
C GLU A 254 -13.80 6.19 5.86
N LEU A 255 -14.36 6.65 4.73
CA LEU A 255 -14.54 8.08 4.43
C LEU A 255 -16.01 8.45 4.68
N ILE A 256 -16.22 9.43 5.55
CA ILE A 256 -17.54 9.97 5.88
C ILE A 256 -17.73 11.27 5.12
N ALA A 257 -18.82 11.35 4.35
CA ALA A 257 -19.15 12.53 3.57
C ALA A 257 -20.63 12.90 3.71
N THR A 258 -20.96 14.16 3.49
CA THR A 258 -22.33 14.68 3.57
C THR A 258 -22.83 15.05 2.17
N VAL A 259 -24.08 14.69 1.87
CA VAL A 259 -24.79 15.15 0.66
C VAL A 259 -25.04 16.65 0.78
N LEU A 260 -24.55 17.42 -0.18
CA LEU A 260 -24.71 18.88 -0.22
C LEU A 260 -25.89 19.30 -1.09
N ASP A 261 -26.14 18.58 -2.20
CA ASP A 261 -27.20 18.90 -3.15
C ASP A 261 -27.62 17.63 -3.91
N VAL A 262 -28.79 17.66 -4.50
CA VAL A 262 -29.30 16.64 -5.42
C VAL A 262 -29.81 17.32 -6.68
N VAL A 263 -29.14 17.00 -7.80
CA VAL A 263 -29.49 17.52 -9.13
C VAL A 263 -30.04 16.41 -10.01
N GLU A 264 -30.92 16.76 -10.95
CA GLU A 264 -31.46 15.81 -11.91
C GLU A 264 -31.24 16.32 -13.33
N ASN A 265 -30.72 15.47 -14.20
CA ASN A 265 -30.54 15.77 -15.60
C ASN A 265 -30.87 14.53 -16.44
N GLN A 266 -31.79 14.66 -17.38
CA GLN A 266 -32.23 13.59 -18.29
C GLN A 266 -32.59 12.28 -17.56
N GLY A 267 -33.23 12.38 -16.41
CA GLY A 267 -33.66 11.25 -15.60
C GLY A 267 -32.58 10.62 -14.70
N VAL A 268 -31.36 11.13 -14.75
CA VAL A 268 -30.28 10.73 -13.83
C VAL A 268 -30.26 11.70 -12.64
N LYS A 269 -30.48 11.17 -11.46
CA LYS A 269 -30.32 11.92 -10.19
C LYS A 269 -28.90 11.77 -9.69
N THR A 270 -28.25 12.91 -9.41
CA THR A 270 -26.89 12.93 -8.85
C THR A 270 -26.91 13.60 -7.49
N ALA A 271 -26.49 12.89 -6.45
CA ALA A 271 -26.23 13.44 -5.13
C ALA A 271 -24.78 13.92 -5.08
N ILE A 272 -24.60 15.23 -4.89
CA ILE A 272 -23.27 15.85 -4.79
C ILE A 272 -22.87 15.85 -3.32
N ILE A 273 -21.69 15.29 -3.01
CA ILE A 273 -21.15 15.19 -1.66
C ILE A 273 -20.04 16.21 -1.40
N ASP A 274 -19.71 16.48 -0.15
CA ASP A 274 -18.61 17.36 0.28
C ASP A 274 -17.22 16.73 0.12
N ALA A 275 -17.12 15.54 -0.46
CA ALA A 275 -15.89 14.88 -0.86
C ALA A 275 -15.79 14.82 -2.40
N SER A 276 -14.63 14.39 -2.92
CA SER A 276 -14.38 14.24 -4.36
C SER A 276 -13.73 12.87 -4.61
N PHE A 277 -14.21 12.15 -5.62
CA PHE A 277 -13.54 10.91 -6.07
C PHE A 277 -12.14 11.22 -6.61
N ALA A 278 -12.02 12.26 -7.43
CA ALA A 278 -10.75 12.65 -8.01
C ALA A 278 -9.71 13.14 -6.99
N CYS A 279 -10.17 13.78 -5.91
CA CYS A 279 -9.27 14.32 -4.88
C CYS A 279 -9.03 13.38 -3.71
N HIS A 280 -10.06 12.65 -3.27
CA HIS A 280 -10.05 11.94 -2.00
C HIS A 280 -10.15 10.42 -2.16
N MET A 281 -10.62 9.93 -3.29
CA MET A 281 -10.72 8.50 -3.65
C MET A 281 -10.18 8.25 -5.06
N PRO A 282 -9.00 8.79 -5.45
CA PRO A 282 -8.55 8.69 -6.85
C PRO A 282 -8.33 7.24 -7.30
N ASP A 283 -8.03 6.33 -6.38
CA ASP A 283 -7.88 4.91 -6.69
C ASP A 283 -9.18 4.30 -7.25
N CYS A 284 -10.35 4.78 -6.83
CA CYS A 284 -11.64 4.37 -7.41
C CYS A 284 -11.75 4.70 -8.91
N LEU A 285 -11.13 5.81 -9.36
CA LEU A 285 -11.12 6.21 -10.78
C LEU A 285 -9.98 5.54 -11.56
N GLU A 286 -8.81 5.36 -10.94
CA GLU A 286 -7.64 4.73 -11.56
C GLU A 286 -7.83 3.23 -11.78
N MET A 287 -8.48 2.56 -10.81
CA MET A 287 -8.75 1.11 -10.79
C MET A 287 -10.17 0.77 -11.29
N PRO A 288 -10.95 1.70 -11.76
CA PRO A 288 -12.41 1.83 -11.89
C PRO A 288 -13.21 0.80 -11.07
N TYR A 289 -13.18 0.96 -9.75
CA TYR A 289 -14.02 0.16 -8.86
C TYR A 289 -15.03 1.04 -8.11
N LYS A 290 -16.22 0.49 -7.87
CA LYS A 290 -17.27 1.14 -7.11
C LYS A 290 -17.12 0.80 -5.62
N PRO A 291 -16.79 1.77 -4.74
CA PRO A 291 -16.68 1.49 -3.32
C PRO A 291 -18.05 1.15 -2.72
N ALA A 292 -18.06 0.31 -1.69
CA ALA A 292 -19.28 0.08 -0.92
C ALA A 292 -19.63 1.35 -0.11
N ILE A 293 -20.95 1.61 0.00
CA ILE A 293 -21.52 2.65 0.86
C ILE A 293 -22.44 1.95 1.84
N THR A 294 -22.20 2.11 3.14
CA THR A 294 -22.93 1.40 4.21
C THR A 294 -24.44 1.61 4.11
N GLU A 295 -24.89 2.81 3.73
CA GLU A 295 -26.31 3.18 3.64
C GLU A 295 -26.96 2.77 2.32
N ALA A 296 -26.18 2.21 1.37
CA ALA A 296 -26.62 1.89 0.02
C ALA A 296 -26.66 0.38 -0.24
N LEU A 297 -27.45 -0.02 -1.23
CA LEU A 297 -27.42 -1.36 -1.81
C LEU A 297 -26.21 -1.47 -2.77
N ALA A 298 -25.58 -2.63 -2.80
CA ALA A 298 -24.40 -2.87 -3.62
C ALA A 298 -24.61 -2.57 -5.12
N GLU A 299 -25.80 -2.94 -5.62
CA GLU A 299 -26.19 -2.71 -7.01
C GLU A 299 -27.49 -1.92 -7.11
N PRO A 300 -27.72 -1.20 -8.22
CA PRO A 300 -28.98 -0.53 -8.49
C PRO A 300 -30.15 -1.51 -8.52
N VAL A 301 -31.23 -1.22 -7.76
CA VAL A 301 -32.41 -2.07 -7.65
C VAL A 301 -33.62 -1.35 -8.20
N HIS A 302 -34.34 -1.98 -9.13
CA HIS A 302 -35.55 -1.43 -9.73
C HIS A 302 -36.61 -1.10 -8.66
N GLY A 303 -37.15 0.10 -8.74
CA GLY A 303 -38.17 0.60 -7.79
C GLY A 303 -37.60 1.22 -6.50
N LYS A 304 -36.29 1.19 -6.31
CA LYS A 304 -35.63 1.91 -5.21
C LYS A 304 -35.11 3.29 -5.69
N PRO A 305 -35.05 4.29 -4.81
CA PRO A 305 -34.37 5.54 -5.10
C PRO A 305 -32.93 5.28 -5.48
N THR A 306 -32.54 5.67 -6.70
CA THR A 306 -31.18 5.43 -7.23
C THR A 306 -30.53 6.76 -7.58
N TYR A 307 -29.29 6.91 -7.17
CA TYR A 307 -28.50 8.13 -7.36
C TYR A 307 -27.10 7.78 -7.84
N ARG A 308 -26.61 8.56 -8.78
CA ARG A 308 -25.20 8.75 -9.00
C ARG A 308 -24.63 9.54 -7.83
N ILE A 309 -23.49 9.12 -7.29
CA ILE A 309 -22.78 9.91 -6.30
C ILE A 309 -21.69 10.69 -7.01
N GLY A 310 -21.77 12.02 -6.95
CA GLY A 310 -20.82 12.94 -7.57
C GLY A 310 -20.03 13.71 -6.51
N GLY A 311 -18.76 13.95 -6.80
CA GLY A 311 -17.90 14.78 -5.97
C GLY A 311 -18.14 16.28 -6.17
N ASN A 312 -17.46 17.09 -5.36
CA ASN A 312 -17.57 18.56 -5.36
C ASN A 312 -16.49 19.27 -6.22
N SER A 313 -15.71 18.53 -6.99
CA SER A 313 -14.74 19.15 -7.90
C SER A 313 -15.39 19.59 -9.22
N CYS A 314 -14.70 20.46 -9.96
CA CYS A 314 -15.12 20.87 -11.32
C CYS A 314 -14.75 19.87 -12.42
N LEU A 315 -14.22 18.70 -12.08
CA LEU A 315 -14.00 17.64 -13.03
C LEU A 315 -15.32 16.97 -13.39
N SER A 316 -15.71 17.02 -14.66
CA SER A 316 -17.00 16.44 -15.11
C SER A 316 -17.10 14.92 -14.83
N GLY A 317 -16.00 14.20 -14.76
CA GLY A 317 -15.90 12.78 -14.42
C GLY A 317 -15.70 12.48 -12.94
N ASP A 318 -15.98 13.42 -12.05
CA ASP A 318 -15.82 13.24 -10.59
C ASP A 318 -16.97 12.40 -9.99
N PHE A 319 -17.15 11.19 -10.52
CA PHE A 319 -18.08 10.17 -10.05
C PHE A 319 -17.63 8.78 -10.51
N ILE A 320 -18.17 7.70 -9.89
CA ILE A 320 -17.79 6.34 -10.28
C ILE A 320 -18.98 5.40 -10.57
N GLY A 321 -20.14 5.64 -10.08
CA GLY A 321 -21.28 4.74 -10.30
C GLY A 321 -22.57 5.23 -9.70
N ASP A 322 -23.58 4.35 -9.74
CA ASP A 322 -24.92 4.60 -9.23
C ASP A 322 -25.21 3.62 -8.08
N TRP A 323 -25.93 4.07 -7.04
CA TRP A 323 -26.33 3.28 -5.88
C TRP A 323 -27.82 3.44 -5.61
N SER A 324 -28.48 2.39 -5.19
CA SER A 324 -29.84 2.44 -4.68
C SER A 324 -29.87 2.53 -3.16
N PHE A 325 -30.83 3.28 -2.65
CA PHE A 325 -31.02 3.53 -1.23
C PHE A 325 -32.43 3.10 -0.79
N ASP A 326 -32.61 2.82 0.49
CA ASP A 326 -33.95 2.48 1.03
C ASP A 326 -34.91 3.68 1.06
N LYS A 327 -34.38 4.89 1.15
CA LYS A 327 -35.10 6.17 1.14
C LYS A 327 -34.43 7.16 0.20
N PRO A 328 -35.19 8.17 -0.30
CA PRO A 328 -34.58 9.24 -1.07
C PRO A 328 -33.49 9.98 -0.29
N LEU A 329 -32.39 10.33 -0.98
CA LEU A 329 -31.36 11.18 -0.44
C LEU A 329 -31.77 12.66 -0.48
N ALA A 330 -31.31 13.40 0.53
CA ALA A 330 -31.49 14.84 0.65
C ALA A 330 -30.20 15.51 1.15
N PRO A 331 -30.03 16.83 0.94
CA PRO A 331 -28.96 17.59 1.57
C PRO A 331 -28.96 17.42 3.10
N GLY A 332 -27.76 17.10 3.64
CA GLY A 332 -27.54 16.77 5.05
C GLY A 332 -27.51 15.27 5.36
N ASP A 333 -27.88 14.39 4.43
CA ASP A 333 -27.68 12.96 4.61
C ASP A 333 -26.18 12.63 4.59
N VAL A 334 -25.78 11.71 5.46
CA VAL A 334 -24.38 11.27 5.60
C VAL A 334 -24.21 9.93 4.90
N LEU A 335 -23.13 9.80 4.15
CA LEU A 335 -22.72 8.59 3.45
C LEU A 335 -21.38 8.10 3.99
N THR A 336 -21.28 6.78 4.22
CA THR A 336 -20.10 6.09 4.73
C THR A 336 -19.51 5.23 3.63
N PHE A 337 -18.40 5.68 3.04
CA PHE A 337 -17.64 4.91 2.05
C PHE A 337 -16.70 3.94 2.78
N GLU A 338 -16.90 2.66 2.57
CA GLU A 338 -16.14 1.60 3.25
C GLU A 338 -14.73 1.45 2.68
N ASP A 339 -13.82 0.98 3.53
CA ASP A 339 -12.44 0.58 3.19
C ASP A 339 -11.58 1.69 2.56
N MET A 340 -11.59 2.88 3.18
CA MET A 340 -10.90 4.07 2.69
C MET A 340 -9.59 4.37 3.44
N ASN A 341 -8.89 3.35 3.98
CA ASN A 341 -7.66 3.57 4.74
C ASN A 341 -6.38 3.13 4.01
N HIS A 342 -6.45 2.34 2.95
CA HIS A 342 -5.28 1.96 2.15
C HIS A 342 -5.36 2.53 0.73
N TYR A 343 -4.21 2.90 0.17
CA TYR A 343 -4.05 3.56 -1.14
C TYR A 343 -4.91 4.81 -1.36
N THR A 344 -5.85 5.12 -0.48
CA THR A 344 -6.72 6.30 -0.53
C THR A 344 -6.03 7.51 0.11
N THR A 345 -5.72 7.43 1.41
CA THR A 345 -5.15 8.55 2.17
C THR A 345 -3.76 9.00 1.68
N VAL A 346 -3.00 8.12 1.04
CA VAL A 346 -1.67 8.42 0.47
C VAL A 346 -1.70 8.97 -0.96
N LYS A 347 -2.86 8.92 -1.63
CA LYS A 347 -3.04 9.36 -3.03
C LYS A 347 -3.85 10.65 -3.16
N THR A 348 -4.30 11.23 -2.06
CA THR A 348 -5.14 12.45 -2.05
C THR A 348 -4.43 13.64 -2.67
N ASN A 349 -5.23 14.53 -3.28
CA ASN A 349 -4.78 15.79 -3.83
C ASN A 349 -5.77 16.91 -3.52
N MET A 350 -5.39 18.17 -3.82
CA MET A 350 -6.20 19.36 -3.58
C MET A 350 -6.57 20.06 -4.90
N PHE A 351 -7.01 19.30 -5.89
CA PHE A 351 -7.49 19.88 -7.14
C PHE A 351 -8.68 20.83 -6.86
N ASN A 352 -8.76 21.93 -7.61
CA ASN A 352 -9.69 23.06 -7.39
C ASN A 352 -9.55 23.77 -6.02
N GLY A 353 -8.51 23.48 -5.24
CA GLY A 353 -8.36 24.03 -3.88
C GLY A 353 -9.31 23.38 -2.86
N ILE A 354 -9.82 22.19 -3.14
CA ILE A 354 -10.66 21.44 -2.21
C ILE A 354 -9.76 20.92 -1.08
N ASP A 355 -10.17 21.18 0.17
CA ASP A 355 -9.43 20.72 1.34
C ASP A 355 -9.44 19.20 1.45
N HIS A 356 -8.34 18.62 1.92
CA HIS A 356 -8.31 17.20 2.27
C HIS A 356 -9.32 16.90 3.39
N PRO A 357 -9.95 15.71 3.38
CA PRO A 357 -10.73 15.23 4.52
C PRO A 357 -9.86 15.18 5.78
N SER A 358 -10.45 15.55 6.92
CA SER A 358 -9.77 15.42 8.21
C SER A 358 -9.41 13.96 8.49
N MET A 359 -8.33 13.72 9.24
CA MET A 359 -7.91 12.38 9.68
C MET A 359 -8.33 12.17 11.13
N VAL A 360 -9.06 11.11 11.40
CA VAL A 360 -9.67 10.82 12.71
C VAL A 360 -9.33 9.39 13.12
N LEU A 361 -9.05 9.17 14.38
CA LEU A 361 -8.82 7.84 14.97
C LEU A 361 -9.88 7.56 16.03
N LEU A 362 -10.62 6.48 15.86
CA LEU A 362 -11.49 5.90 16.88
C LEU A 362 -10.67 4.89 17.68
N ARG A 363 -10.39 5.25 18.95
CA ARG A 363 -9.67 4.39 19.88
C ARG A 363 -10.53 3.21 20.31
N SER A 364 -9.90 2.09 20.66
CA SER A 364 -10.59 0.89 21.17
C SER A 364 -11.50 1.18 22.39
N GLY A 365 -11.18 2.21 23.16
CA GLY A 365 -12.01 2.68 24.28
C GLY A 365 -13.20 3.59 23.90
N GLY A 366 -13.48 3.77 22.58
CA GLY A 366 -14.56 4.61 22.09
C GLY A 366 -14.25 6.12 22.03
N THR A 367 -13.04 6.52 22.42
CA THR A 367 -12.60 7.92 22.29
C THR A 367 -12.27 8.24 20.84
N VAL A 368 -12.78 9.37 20.35
CA VAL A 368 -12.50 9.89 19.01
C VAL A 368 -11.41 10.96 19.12
N GLU A 369 -10.35 10.80 18.34
CA GLU A 369 -9.19 11.68 18.29
C GLU A 369 -9.03 12.26 16.88
N THR A 370 -9.04 13.59 16.74
CA THR A 370 -8.69 14.24 15.46
C THR A 370 -7.17 14.26 15.31
N LEU A 371 -6.65 13.49 14.36
CA LEU A 371 -5.23 13.40 14.09
C LEU A 371 -4.73 14.62 13.29
N ARG A 372 -5.49 15.05 12.28
CA ARG A 372 -5.14 16.16 11.40
C ARG A 372 -6.41 16.79 10.83
N GLU A 373 -6.42 18.12 10.80
CA GLU A 373 -7.34 18.94 10.00
C GLU A 373 -6.54 19.67 8.93
N PHE A 374 -7.17 19.91 7.79
CA PHE A 374 -6.57 20.60 6.65
C PHE A 374 -7.37 21.86 6.34
N GLY A 375 -6.72 22.85 5.75
CA GLY A 375 -7.33 24.10 5.39
C GLY A 375 -6.53 24.89 4.35
N TYR A 376 -6.90 26.15 4.18
CA TYR A 376 -6.33 27.04 3.16
C TYR A 376 -4.79 27.09 3.15
N GLU A 377 -4.14 27.05 4.32
CA GLU A 377 -2.68 27.09 4.44
C GLU A 377 -2.02 25.88 3.76
N ASP A 378 -2.63 24.68 3.87
CA ASP A 378 -2.13 23.46 3.23
C ASP A 378 -2.19 23.58 1.72
N TYR A 379 -3.27 24.16 1.17
CA TYR A 379 -3.39 24.42 -0.25
C TYR A 379 -2.37 25.48 -0.73
N ARG A 380 -2.37 26.64 -0.08
CA ARG A 380 -1.48 27.75 -0.46
C ARG A 380 -0.01 27.35 -0.44
N ASN A 381 0.46 26.76 0.66
CA ASN A 381 1.89 26.45 0.86
C ASN A 381 2.38 25.32 -0.07
N ARG A 382 1.46 24.58 -0.70
CA ARG A 382 1.81 23.60 -1.71
C ARG A 382 2.06 24.21 -3.08
N MET A 383 1.52 25.41 -3.34
CA MET A 383 1.57 26.04 -4.68
C MET A 383 2.82 26.88 -4.89
N ASP A 384 3.47 27.38 -3.83
CA ASP A 384 4.65 28.26 -3.87
C ASP A 384 5.76 27.80 -2.91
#